data_40f8beee6f9bcded2c46d5753c99b40f
#
_entry.id   40f8beee6f9bcded2c46d5753c99b40f
#
_cell.length_a   1.000
_cell.length_b   1.000
_cell.length_c   1.000
_cell.angle_alpha   90.00
_cell.angle_beta   90.00
_cell.angle_gamma   90.00
#
_symmetry.space_group_name_H-M   'P 1'
#
loop_
_entity.id
_entity.type
_entity.pdbx_description
1 polymer ?
#
loop_
_entity_poly.entity_id
_entity_poly.type
_entity_poly.pdbx_seq_one_letter_code
_entity_poly.pdbx_strand_id
1 'polypeptide(L)'
;KFDWGYQSVKQTQLNNRKIYFPRGKALGGSSIVNGMIYIRGVPQDYDNWRQMGLDGWGYSDLLPYFKYSEGSINRKNKFHGNRGPLKVEPARNFSELDKAFIKAAVDSGHEFLDDFNADKRSGVSRVDSTTYLGVRQSSAIAYLKKIPKNLKIFTNTTVSRILFNKNKAIGIETTDG
;
A
#
# COMPACT_ATOMS: atom_id res chain seq x y z
N LYS A 1 -7.96 9.50 -17.92
CA LYS A 1 -9.02 8.49 -18.15
C LYS A 1 -9.17 7.54 -16.95
N PHE A 2 -8.08 7.22 -16.23
CA PHE A 2 -8.06 6.32 -15.08
C PHE A 2 -7.78 7.03 -13.76
N ASP A 3 -7.98 8.33 -13.70
CA ASP A 3 -7.78 9.15 -12.52
C ASP A 3 -9.01 10.03 -12.28
N TRP A 4 -9.37 10.23 -11.02
CA TRP A 4 -10.47 11.10 -10.62
C TRP A 4 -10.15 12.59 -10.82
N GLY A 5 -8.86 12.97 -10.89
CA GLY A 5 -8.41 14.34 -11.08
C GLY A 5 -8.65 15.26 -9.89
N TYR A 6 -8.64 14.73 -8.67
CA TYR A 6 -8.89 15.53 -7.47
C TYR A 6 -7.81 16.57 -7.22
N GLN A 7 -8.23 17.71 -6.71
CA GLN A 7 -7.35 18.77 -6.24
C GLN A 7 -7.77 19.23 -4.84
N SER A 8 -6.81 19.66 -4.03
CA SER A 8 -7.11 20.32 -2.76
C SER A 8 -7.84 21.65 -2.98
N VAL A 9 -8.46 22.15 -1.91
CA VAL A 9 -8.78 23.58 -1.82
C VAL A 9 -7.48 24.39 -1.87
N LYS A 10 -7.58 25.70 -2.15
CA LYS A 10 -6.43 26.58 -2.09
C LYS A 10 -5.76 26.52 -0.72
N GLN A 11 -4.44 26.30 -0.69
CA GLN A 11 -3.64 26.27 0.52
C GLN A 11 -3.01 27.65 0.73
N THR A 12 -3.53 28.40 1.67
CA THR A 12 -3.11 29.82 1.89
C THR A 12 -1.65 29.92 2.28
N GLN A 13 -1.14 28.99 3.12
CA GLN A 13 0.26 28.92 3.54
C GLN A 13 1.22 28.46 2.41
N LEU A 14 0.70 28.01 1.29
CA LEU A 14 1.45 27.57 0.13
C LEU A 14 1.16 28.47 -1.11
N ASN A 15 1.10 29.77 -0.90
CA ASN A 15 0.84 30.76 -1.96
C ASN A 15 -0.49 30.49 -2.72
N ASN A 16 -1.53 30.07 -2.01
CA ASN A 16 -2.82 29.68 -2.57
C ASN A 16 -2.76 28.56 -3.61
N ARG A 17 -1.70 27.74 -3.58
CA ARG A 17 -1.55 26.62 -4.50
C ARG A 17 -2.60 25.55 -4.23
N LYS A 18 -3.13 24.95 -5.29
CA LYS A 18 -3.89 23.71 -5.25
C LYS A 18 -2.94 22.53 -5.46
N ILE A 19 -3.09 21.50 -4.66
CA ILE A 19 -2.29 20.29 -4.76
C ILE A 19 -3.12 19.21 -5.46
N TYR A 20 -2.56 18.61 -6.48
CA TYR A 20 -3.16 17.50 -7.20
C TYR A 20 -3.05 16.21 -6.38
N PHE A 21 -4.17 15.48 -6.25
CA PHE A 21 -4.26 14.20 -5.54
C PHE A 21 -4.68 13.10 -6.52
N PRO A 22 -3.74 12.37 -7.12
CA PRO A 22 -4.07 11.27 -8.01
C PRO A 22 -4.82 10.16 -7.24
N ARG A 23 -5.95 9.72 -7.79
CA ARG A 23 -6.74 8.59 -7.28
C ARG A 23 -7.24 7.76 -8.46
N GLY A 24 -6.91 6.47 -8.45
CA GLY A 24 -7.30 5.57 -9.53
C GLY A 24 -8.81 5.40 -9.66
N LYS A 25 -9.30 5.56 -10.90
CA LYS A 25 -10.70 5.41 -11.30
C LYS A 25 -10.87 4.15 -12.16
N ALA A 26 -10.68 2.99 -11.58
CA ALA A 26 -10.95 1.68 -12.16
C ALA A 26 -10.94 0.60 -11.05
N LEU A 27 -11.26 -0.65 -11.41
CA LEU A 27 -11.06 -1.78 -10.49
C LEU A 27 -9.61 -1.84 -10.01
N GLY A 28 -9.43 -1.97 -8.70
CA GLY A 28 -8.13 -1.89 -8.04
C GLY A 28 -7.82 -0.50 -7.46
N GLY A 29 -8.65 0.51 -7.74
CA GLY A 29 -8.51 1.86 -7.16
C GLY A 29 -7.12 2.44 -7.39
N SER A 30 -6.56 3.12 -6.39
CA SER A 30 -5.26 3.77 -6.52
C SER A 30 -4.06 2.83 -6.71
N SER A 31 -4.24 1.51 -6.51
CA SER A 31 -3.19 0.54 -6.82
C SER A 31 -2.86 0.44 -8.33
N ILE A 32 -3.73 0.98 -9.20
CA ILE A 32 -3.46 1.02 -10.65
C ILE A 32 -2.58 2.18 -11.07
N VAL A 33 -2.43 3.22 -10.23
CA VAL A 33 -1.69 4.47 -10.55
C VAL A 33 -0.58 4.79 -9.55
N ASN A 34 -0.45 4.07 -8.43
CA ASN A 34 0.58 4.30 -7.41
C ASN A 34 2.00 3.95 -7.91
N GLY A 35 3.02 4.33 -7.14
CA GLY A 35 4.43 4.01 -7.41
C GLY A 35 4.83 2.57 -7.13
N MET A 36 3.91 1.70 -6.72
CA MET A 36 4.13 0.27 -6.44
C MET A 36 5.12 -0.04 -5.30
N ILE A 37 5.58 0.94 -4.55
CA ILE A 37 6.48 0.71 -3.43
C ILE A 37 5.78 -0.15 -2.37
N TYR A 38 6.41 -1.27 -1.98
CA TYR A 38 5.94 -2.15 -0.94
C TYR A 38 6.75 -1.94 0.34
N ILE A 39 6.17 -1.19 1.26
CA ILE A 39 6.77 -0.91 2.57
C ILE A 39 5.67 -0.92 3.63
N ARG A 40 5.97 -1.46 4.80
CA ARG A 40 5.08 -1.47 5.97
C ARG A 40 5.51 -0.39 6.95
N GLY A 41 4.62 0.02 7.84
CA GLY A 41 4.99 0.82 9.01
C GLY A 41 6.04 0.11 9.87
N VAL A 42 6.79 0.85 10.65
CA VAL A 42 7.71 0.26 11.64
C VAL A 42 6.91 -0.39 12.78
N PRO A 43 7.47 -1.41 13.50
CA PRO A 43 6.75 -2.06 14.60
C PRO A 43 6.17 -1.07 15.61
N GLN A 44 6.90 -0.01 15.92
CA GLN A 44 6.48 1.02 16.87
C GLN A 44 5.19 1.74 16.47
N ASP A 45 4.93 1.93 15.16
CA ASP A 45 3.69 2.57 14.70
C ASP A 45 2.45 1.79 15.16
N TYR A 46 2.50 0.46 15.00
CA TYR A 46 1.41 -0.43 15.38
C TYR A 46 1.34 -0.65 16.89
N ASP A 47 2.48 -0.75 17.56
CA ASP A 47 2.53 -0.89 19.01
C ASP A 47 2.03 0.37 19.72
N ASN A 48 2.22 1.56 19.14
CA ASN A 48 1.60 2.79 19.59
C ASN A 48 0.06 2.72 19.49
N TRP A 49 -0.50 2.16 18.41
CA TRP A 49 -1.94 1.97 18.31
C TRP A 49 -2.48 1.06 19.42
N ARG A 50 -1.80 -0.04 19.70
CA ARG A 50 -2.17 -0.91 20.84
C ARG A 50 -2.11 -0.16 22.16
N GLN A 51 -1.08 0.65 22.39
CA GLN A 51 -0.94 1.47 23.60
C GLN A 51 -2.07 2.51 23.73
N MET A 52 -2.63 2.98 22.64
CA MET A 52 -3.79 3.89 22.60
C MET A 52 -5.12 3.16 22.90
N GLY A 53 -5.10 1.88 23.25
CA GLY A 53 -6.28 1.09 23.59
C GLY A 53 -6.86 0.27 22.43
N LEU A 54 -6.16 0.16 21.30
CA LEU A 54 -6.60 -0.63 20.16
C LEU A 54 -6.01 -2.06 20.28
N ASP A 55 -6.62 -2.88 21.13
CA ASP A 55 -6.21 -4.27 21.32
C ASP A 55 -6.27 -5.04 19.99
N GLY A 56 -5.26 -5.90 19.76
CA GLY A 56 -5.14 -6.68 18.52
C GLY A 56 -4.54 -5.88 17.32
N TRP A 57 -4.10 -4.63 17.54
CA TRP A 57 -3.47 -3.79 16.51
C TRP A 57 -1.96 -3.60 16.70
N GLY A 58 -1.33 -4.31 17.63
CA GLY A 58 0.13 -4.30 17.77
C GLY A 58 0.83 -5.00 16.60
N TYR A 59 2.12 -4.75 16.44
CA TYR A 59 2.88 -5.34 15.32
C TYR A 59 2.83 -6.88 15.29
N SER A 60 2.95 -7.51 16.45
CA SER A 60 2.85 -8.97 16.56
C SER A 60 1.49 -9.51 16.11
N ASP A 61 0.42 -8.74 16.34
CA ASP A 61 -0.93 -9.13 15.97
C ASP A 61 -1.15 -8.98 14.45
N LEU A 62 -0.54 -7.94 13.85
CA LEU A 62 -0.72 -7.59 12.44
C LEU A 62 0.24 -8.34 11.50
N LEU A 63 1.41 -8.75 11.97
CA LEU A 63 2.40 -9.45 11.13
C LEU A 63 1.85 -10.70 10.42
N PRO A 64 1.02 -11.56 11.04
CA PRO A 64 0.39 -12.68 10.35
C PRO A 64 -0.46 -12.26 9.15
N TYR A 65 -1.18 -11.14 9.24
CA TYR A 65 -2.01 -10.61 8.14
C TYR A 65 -1.17 -10.02 7.02
N PHE A 66 -0.07 -9.32 7.33
CA PHE A 66 0.88 -8.88 6.32
C PHE A 66 1.44 -10.08 5.55
N LYS A 67 1.85 -11.13 6.25
CA LYS A 67 2.35 -12.37 5.63
C LYS A 67 1.26 -13.10 4.84
N TYR A 68 0.01 -13.08 5.30
CA TYR A 68 -1.11 -13.71 4.62
C TYR A 68 -1.42 -13.05 3.27
N SER A 69 -1.35 -11.72 3.19
CA SER A 69 -1.59 -10.98 1.95
C SER A 69 -0.42 -11.02 0.98
N GLU A 70 0.82 -11.16 1.49
CA GLU A 70 2.04 -11.06 0.72
C GLU A 70 2.41 -12.37 0.02
N GLY A 71 2.74 -12.27 -1.27
CA GLY A 71 3.34 -13.32 -2.06
C GLY A 71 4.74 -12.95 -2.52
N SER A 72 5.67 -12.76 -1.57
CA SER A 72 7.07 -12.43 -1.88
C SER A 72 7.72 -13.54 -2.70
N ILE A 73 8.41 -13.14 -3.76
CA ILE A 73 9.11 -14.08 -4.66
C ILE A 73 10.49 -14.41 -4.11
N ASN A 74 11.16 -13.44 -3.53
CA ASN A 74 12.58 -13.53 -3.19
C ASN A 74 12.84 -13.66 -1.68
N ARG A 75 11.91 -13.16 -0.84
CA ARG A 75 12.12 -13.15 0.60
C ARG A 75 11.51 -14.37 1.27
N LYS A 76 12.30 -15.06 2.10
CA LYS A 76 11.90 -16.32 2.76
C LYS A 76 12.18 -16.30 4.27
N ASN A 77 12.21 -15.12 4.88
CA ASN A 77 12.46 -14.99 6.32
C ASN A 77 11.15 -14.90 7.13
N LYS A 78 11.26 -14.78 8.46
CA LYS A 78 10.11 -14.75 9.39
C LYS A 78 9.16 -13.58 9.19
N PHE A 79 9.59 -12.50 8.53
CA PHE A 79 8.80 -11.30 8.32
C PHE A 79 7.93 -11.35 7.06
N HIS A 80 8.21 -12.26 6.13
CA HIS A 80 7.57 -12.30 4.82
C HIS A 80 6.66 -13.50 4.63
N GLY A 81 5.59 -13.28 3.83
CA GLY A 81 4.77 -14.33 3.27
C GLY A 81 5.14 -14.60 1.81
N ASN A 82 5.02 -15.85 1.36
CA ASN A 82 5.34 -16.25 -0.02
C ASN A 82 4.15 -16.85 -0.77
N ARG A 83 3.01 -17.01 -0.11
CA ARG A 83 1.80 -17.65 -0.66
C ARG A 83 0.65 -16.69 -0.87
N GLY A 84 0.77 -15.44 -0.41
CA GLY A 84 -0.28 -14.45 -0.53
C GLY A 84 -0.59 -14.05 -1.99
N PRO A 85 -1.76 -13.48 -2.22
CA PRO A 85 -2.21 -13.11 -3.56
C PRO A 85 -1.45 -11.91 -4.13
N LEU A 86 -1.01 -10.98 -3.29
CA LEU A 86 -0.27 -9.79 -3.72
C LEU A 86 1.20 -10.14 -3.95
N LYS A 87 1.60 -10.26 -5.22
CA LYS A 87 2.99 -10.56 -5.57
C LYS A 87 3.88 -9.37 -5.33
N VAL A 88 5.04 -9.64 -4.71
CA VAL A 88 6.05 -8.66 -4.33
C VAL A 88 7.42 -9.16 -4.76
N GLU A 89 8.17 -8.30 -5.40
CA GLU A 89 9.56 -8.57 -5.81
C GLU A 89 10.43 -7.32 -5.63
N PRO A 90 11.76 -7.43 -5.53
CA PRO A 90 12.65 -6.27 -5.57
C PRO A 90 12.43 -5.46 -6.84
N ALA A 91 12.38 -4.12 -6.72
CA ALA A 91 12.18 -3.23 -7.86
C ALA A 91 13.20 -3.55 -8.97
N ARG A 92 12.73 -3.81 -10.21
CA ARG A 92 13.61 -4.31 -11.28
C ARG A 92 14.48 -3.23 -11.92
N ASN A 93 13.91 -2.04 -12.09
CA ASN A 93 14.60 -0.91 -12.69
C ASN A 93 15.55 -0.28 -11.66
N PHE A 94 16.78 -0.76 -11.62
CA PHE A 94 17.83 -0.30 -10.71
C PHE A 94 19.00 0.21 -11.56
N SER A 95 19.03 1.52 -11.75
CA SER A 95 19.99 2.20 -12.61
C SER A 95 21.37 2.35 -11.95
N GLU A 96 22.38 2.74 -12.72
CA GLU A 96 23.69 3.10 -12.18
C GLU A 96 23.59 4.30 -11.21
N LEU A 97 22.63 5.22 -11.43
CA LEU A 97 22.40 6.35 -10.52
C LEU A 97 21.87 5.86 -9.17
N ASP A 98 20.93 4.90 -9.15
CA ASP A 98 20.43 4.31 -7.91
C ASP A 98 21.54 3.62 -7.12
N LYS A 99 22.43 2.90 -7.80
CA LYS A 99 23.61 2.26 -7.18
C LYS A 99 24.56 3.31 -6.61
N ALA A 100 24.85 4.37 -7.36
CA ALA A 100 25.70 5.47 -6.93
C ALA A 100 25.09 6.19 -5.71
N PHE A 101 23.77 6.42 -5.69
CA PHE A 101 23.06 7.00 -4.54
C PHE A 101 23.20 6.14 -3.28
N ILE A 102 22.94 4.83 -3.40
CA ILE A 102 23.09 3.90 -2.25
C ILE A 102 24.54 3.89 -1.78
N LYS A 103 25.52 3.83 -2.69
CA LYS A 103 26.93 3.86 -2.32
C LYS A 103 27.27 5.15 -1.56
N ALA A 104 26.87 6.30 -2.07
CA ALA A 104 27.13 7.59 -1.43
C ALA A 104 26.49 7.68 -0.03
N ALA A 105 25.29 7.14 0.16
CA ALA A 105 24.65 7.10 1.45
C ALA A 105 25.40 6.20 2.43
N VAL A 106 25.88 5.03 2.00
CA VAL A 106 26.71 4.13 2.82
C VAL A 106 28.03 4.80 3.16
N ASP A 107 28.71 5.41 2.20
CA ASP A 107 29.97 6.14 2.40
C ASP A 107 29.79 7.32 3.38
N SER A 108 28.57 7.86 3.49
CA SER A 108 28.18 8.91 4.44
C SER A 108 27.74 8.38 5.83
N GLY A 109 27.90 7.08 6.07
CA GLY A 109 27.64 6.44 7.36
C GLY A 109 26.22 5.88 7.56
N HIS A 110 25.39 5.84 6.52
CA HIS A 110 24.09 5.16 6.60
C HIS A 110 24.26 3.64 6.46
N GLU A 111 23.52 2.87 7.26
CA GLU A 111 23.54 1.41 7.18
C GLU A 111 22.87 0.96 5.88
N PHE A 112 23.52 0.03 5.17
CA PHE A 112 22.86 -0.68 4.07
C PHE A 112 21.90 -1.73 4.65
N LEU A 113 20.64 -1.70 4.22
CA LEU A 113 19.63 -2.68 4.60
C LEU A 113 19.31 -3.57 3.40
N ASP A 114 19.30 -4.87 3.58
CA ASP A 114 18.77 -5.77 2.56
C ASP A 114 17.24 -5.69 2.45
N ASP A 115 16.56 -5.34 3.56
CA ASP A 115 15.10 -5.46 3.67
C ASP A 115 14.52 -4.41 4.62
N PHE A 116 13.75 -3.46 4.06
CA PHE A 116 13.01 -2.46 4.85
C PHE A 116 11.83 -3.02 5.64
N ASN A 117 11.37 -4.24 5.35
CA ASN A 117 10.25 -4.87 6.01
C ASN A 117 10.67 -5.89 7.10
N ALA A 118 11.98 -5.95 7.41
CA ALA A 118 12.55 -6.78 8.48
C ALA A 118 12.71 -6.02 9.82
N ASP A 119 13.66 -6.42 10.65
CA ASP A 119 13.90 -5.84 11.99
C ASP A 119 14.39 -4.39 11.93
N LYS A 120 15.34 -4.10 11.04
CA LYS A 120 15.94 -2.77 10.91
C LYS A 120 15.22 -1.96 9.85
N ARG A 121 14.99 -0.68 10.16
CA ARG A 121 14.20 0.23 9.33
C ARG A 121 14.90 1.55 9.02
N SER A 122 16.03 1.84 9.66
CA SER A 122 16.80 3.05 9.42
C SER A 122 18.04 2.73 8.63
N GLY A 123 18.10 3.22 7.40
CA GLY A 123 19.23 2.97 6.50
C GLY A 123 18.85 3.23 5.05
N VAL A 124 19.66 2.71 4.14
CA VAL A 124 19.48 2.81 2.69
C VAL A 124 19.38 1.43 2.05
N SER A 125 18.46 1.27 1.11
CA SER A 125 18.25 0.00 0.41
C SER A 125 17.53 0.19 -0.91
N ARG A 126 17.48 -0.90 -1.66
CA ARG A 126 16.53 -1.09 -2.76
C ARG A 126 15.19 -1.51 -2.19
N VAL A 127 14.12 -0.82 -2.57
CA VAL A 127 12.76 -1.15 -2.14
C VAL A 127 12.21 -2.38 -2.87
N ASP A 128 11.31 -3.10 -2.21
CA ASP A 128 10.46 -4.07 -2.87
C ASP A 128 9.27 -3.36 -3.53
N SER A 129 8.72 -3.97 -4.56
CA SER A 129 7.59 -3.42 -5.31
C SER A 129 6.47 -4.44 -5.48
N THR A 130 5.23 -3.94 -5.58
CA THR A 130 4.05 -4.75 -5.91
C THR A 130 4.03 -5.05 -7.41
N THR A 131 5.00 -5.87 -7.84
CA THR A 131 5.15 -6.35 -9.22
C THR A 131 5.35 -7.87 -9.26
N TYR A 132 5.08 -8.45 -10.41
CA TYR A 132 5.42 -9.82 -10.75
C TYR A 132 6.01 -9.86 -12.15
N LEU A 133 7.25 -10.29 -12.27
CA LEU A 133 8.01 -10.27 -13.53
C LEU A 133 8.01 -8.88 -14.21
N GLY A 134 8.09 -7.81 -13.41
CA GLY A 134 8.06 -6.43 -13.87
C GLY A 134 6.65 -5.90 -14.18
N VAL A 135 5.60 -6.71 -14.04
CA VAL A 135 4.21 -6.30 -14.28
C VAL A 135 3.54 -5.91 -12.97
N ARG A 136 2.91 -4.72 -12.95
CA ARG A 136 2.14 -4.20 -11.81
C ARG A 136 1.15 -5.22 -11.27
N GLN A 137 1.14 -5.41 -9.97
CA GLN A 137 0.14 -6.19 -9.23
C GLN A 137 -0.82 -5.23 -8.52
N SER A 138 -1.87 -4.81 -9.21
CA SER A 138 -2.94 -4.04 -8.58
C SER A 138 -3.79 -4.91 -7.66
N SER A 139 -4.56 -4.29 -6.75
CA SER A 139 -5.52 -5.01 -5.90
C SER A 139 -6.52 -5.83 -6.73
N ALA A 140 -6.92 -5.35 -7.92
CA ALA A 140 -7.78 -6.10 -8.82
C ALA A 140 -7.10 -7.39 -9.32
N ILE A 141 -5.83 -7.31 -9.74
CA ILE A 141 -5.08 -8.49 -10.19
C ILE A 141 -4.85 -9.46 -9.04
N ALA A 142 -4.50 -8.94 -7.86
CA ALA A 142 -4.18 -9.77 -6.69
C ALA A 142 -5.43 -10.48 -6.12
N TYR A 143 -6.57 -9.79 -6.00
CA TYR A 143 -7.71 -10.26 -5.23
C TYR A 143 -8.97 -10.55 -6.04
N LEU A 144 -9.10 -9.99 -7.26
CA LEU A 144 -10.30 -10.17 -8.09
C LEU A 144 -10.07 -11.09 -9.30
N LYS A 145 -8.88 -11.67 -9.48
CA LYS A 145 -8.59 -12.61 -10.56
C LYS A 145 -9.48 -13.88 -10.50
N LYS A 146 -9.83 -14.30 -9.27
CA LYS A 146 -10.76 -15.39 -9.00
C LYS A 146 -11.87 -14.85 -8.11
N ILE A 147 -12.96 -14.40 -8.72
CA ILE A 147 -14.12 -13.86 -8.01
C ILE A 147 -14.91 -15.02 -7.39
N PRO A 148 -15.04 -15.10 -6.07
CA PRO A 148 -15.85 -16.12 -5.43
C PRO A 148 -17.34 -15.90 -5.75
N LYS A 149 -18.13 -16.99 -5.78
CA LYS A 149 -19.56 -16.94 -6.17
C LYS A 149 -20.41 -16.00 -5.29
N ASN A 150 -20.00 -15.77 -4.06
CA ASN A 150 -20.70 -14.89 -3.11
C ASN A 150 -20.25 -13.42 -3.19
N LEU A 151 -19.33 -13.05 -4.08
CA LEU A 151 -18.89 -11.67 -4.29
C LEU A 151 -19.58 -11.08 -5.51
N LYS A 152 -20.29 -9.97 -5.32
CA LYS A 152 -20.83 -9.14 -6.41
C LYS A 152 -20.04 -7.84 -6.50
N ILE A 153 -19.71 -7.41 -7.70
CA ILE A 153 -18.98 -6.18 -7.97
C ILE A 153 -19.88 -5.27 -8.80
N PHE A 154 -20.16 -4.09 -8.24
CA PHE A 154 -20.90 -3.04 -8.93
C PHE A 154 -19.89 -1.97 -9.38
N THR A 155 -19.75 -1.82 -10.69
CA THR A 155 -18.93 -0.75 -11.31
C THR A 155 -19.82 0.42 -11.72
N ASN A 156 -19.19 1.60 -11.97
CA ASN A 156 -19.91 2.83 -12.31
C ASN A 156 -20.95 3.25 -11.25
N THR A 157 -20.75 2.82 -10.01
CA THR A 157 -21.64 3.06 -8.88
C THR A 157 -20.93 3.95 -7.87
N THR A 158 -21.31 5.20 -7.80
CA THR A 158 -20.72 6.16 -6.87
C THR A 158 -21.55 6.21 -5.58
N VAL A 159 -20.92 5.94 -4.46
CA VAL A 159 -21.56 6.04 -3.14
C VAL A 159 -21.62 7.51 -2.73
N SER A 160 -22.82 8.01 -2.41
CA SER A 160 -23.06 9.37 -1.91
C SER A 160 -22.92 9.44 -0.40
N ARG A 161 -23.42 8.45 0.32
CA ARG A 161 -23.32 8.38 1.79
C ARG A 161 -23.47 6.97 2.34
N ILE A 162 -23.01 6.78 3.57
CA ILE A 162 -23.27 5.58 4.36
C ILE A 162 -24.52 5.81 5.18
N LEU A 163 -25.43 4.83 5.20
CA LEU A 163 -26.65 4.87 5.99
C LEU A 163 -26.39 4.26 7.35
N PHE A 164 -26.79 4.98 8.41
CA PHE A 164 -26.64 4.53 9.78
C PHE A 164 -28.00 4.37 10.47
N ASN A 165 -28.12 3.33 11.29
CA ASN A 165 -29.12 3.24 12.35
C ASN A 165 -28.37 3.31 13.69
N LYS A 166 -28.49 4.44 14.40
CA LYS A 166 -27.65 4.79 15.54
C LYS A 166 -26.16 4.70 15.14
N ASN A 167 -25.36 3.89 15.81
CA ASN A 167 -23.93 3.71 15.56
C ASN A 167 -23.60 2.53 14.61
N LYS A 168 -24.62 1.90 14.01
CA LYS A 168 -24.43 0.75 13.11
C LYS A 168 -24.67 1.18 11.67
N ALA A 169 -23.66 0.95 10.80
CA ALA A 169 -23.86 1.09 9.36
C ALA A 169 -24.81 -0.03 8.87
N ILE A 170 -25.88 0.37 8.17
CA ILE A 170 -26.93 -0.53 7.67
C ILE A 170 -27.00 -0.62 6.15
N GLY A 171 -26.30 0.26 5.44
CA GLY A 171 -26.29 0.30 4.00
C GLY A 171 -25.53 1.49 3.44
N ILE A 172 -25.65 1.67 2.16
CA ILE A 172 -25.12 2.81 1.42
C ILE A 172 -26.22 3.38 0.53
N GLU A 173 -26.10 4.65 0.20
CA GLU A 173 -26.88 5.30 -0.84
C GLU A 173 -25.95 5.65 -2.00
N THR A 174 -26.39 5.41 -3.21
CA THR A 174 -25.64 5.76 -4.42
C THR A 174 -26.15 7.07 -5.04
N THR A 175 -25.36 7.65 -5.98
CA THR A 175 -25.77 8.88 -6.67
C THR A 175 -26.98 8.68 -7.58
N ASP A 176 -27.25 7.43 -7.95
CA ASP A 176 -28.34 7.07 -8.88
C ASP A 176 -29.58 6.49 -8.16
N GLY A 177 -29.60 6.53 -6.81
CA GLY A 177 -30.69 6.06 -5.94
C GLY A 177 -30.43 4.70 -5.31
#